data_a79710e960090b9775f33284824bf152
#
_entry.id   a79710e960090b9775f33284824bf152
#
_cell.length_a   1.000
_cell.length_b   1.000
_cell.length_c   1.000
_cell.angle_alpha   90.00
_cell.angle_beta   90.00
_cell.angle_gamma   90.00
#
_symmetry.space_group_name_H-M   'P 1'
#
loop_
_entity.id
_entity.type
_entity.pdbx_description
1 polymer ?
#
loop_
_entity_poly.entity_id
_entity_poly.type
_entity_poly.pdbx_seq_one_letter_code
_entity_poly.pdbx_strand_id
1 'polypeptide(L)'
;SMFSDCTGLTQAPALPATTLAISCYTSMFSDCTGLTQAPALPATTLADYCYSSMFNGCTGLTTAPSLPATTLAEYCYSSMFNGCTAITSHDVATLNNSLNTFQNNTSCTSLTIHADTPPTIGNSTITGLKDDCIIYVPAASVDAYKAAQYWSERVAYIQAIP
;
A
#
# COMPACT_ATOMS: atom_id res chain seq x y z
N SER A 1 -7.81 -5.92 16.89
CA SER A 1 -7.69 -6.68 15.63
C SER A 1 -8.43 -8.01 15.75
N MET A 2 -9.27 -8.33 14.76
CA MET A 2 -10.17 -9.52 14.86
C MET A 2 -9.45 -10.82 14.48
N PHE A 3 -8.55 -10.78 13.51
CA PHE A 3 -7.85 -11.94 12.96
C PHE A 3 -6.32 -11.87 13.11
N SER A 4 -5.79 -10.95 13.92
CA SER A 4 -4.33 -10.85 14.14
C SER A 4 -3.76 -12.19 14.60
N ASP A 5 -2.56 -12.53 14.11
CA ASP A 5 -1.85 -13.78 14.43
C ASP A 5 -2.57 -15.08 14.01
N CYS A 6 -3.59 -14.97 13.15
CA CYS A 6 -4.26 -16.16 12.62
C CYS A 6 -3.41 -16.80 11.52
N THR A 7 -2.31 -17.46 11.87
CA THR A 7 -1.35 -18.03 10.91
C THR A 7 -1.92 -19.10 9.99
N GLY A 8 -3.01 -19.76 10.40
CA GLY A 8 -3.75 -20.73 9.60
C GLY A 8 -4.83 -20.13 8.68
N LEU A 9 -5.05 -18.82 8.72
CA LEU A 9 -6.03 -18.14 7.87
C LEU A 9 -5.48 -18.05 6.44
N THR A 10 -6.03 -18.81 5.52
CA THR A 10 -5.61 -18.82 4.10
C THR A 10 -6.44 -17.88 3.23
N GLN A 11 -7.66 -17.54 3.65
CA GLN A 11 -8.58 -16.68 2.92
C GLN A 11 -9.30 -15.73 3.88
N ALA A 12 -9.23 -14.44 3.60
CA ALA A 12 -9.91 -13.43 4.41
C ALA A 12 -11.42 -13.35 4.10
N PRO A 13 -12.26 -12.98 5.08
CA PRO A 13 -13.66 -12.67 4.83
C PRO A 13 -13.80 -11.43 3.94
N ALA A 14 -14.94 -11.30 3.23
CA ALA A 14 -15.25 -10.12 2.44
C ALA A 14 -15.42 -8.87 3.35
N LEU A 15 -14.90 -7.73 2.89
CA LEU A 15 -14.99 -6.43 3.57
C LEU A 15 -15.72 -5.42 2.65
N PRO A 16 -17.06 -5.45 2.60
CA PRO A 16 -17.84 -4.71 1.60
C PRO A 16 -18.04 -3.21 1.94
N ALA A 17 -17.54 -2.72 3.07
CA ALA A 17 -17.74 -1.34 3.49
C ALA A 17 -17.05 -0.36 2.53
N THR A 18 -17.79 0.66 2.09
CA THR A 18 -17.31 1.73 1.19
C THR A 18 -16.96 3.02 1.92
N THR A 19 -17.42 3.16 3.17
CA THR A 19 -17.11 4.27 4.09
C THR A 19 -16.60 3.69 5.40
N LEU A 20 -15.44 4.16 5.85
CA LEU A 20 -14.76 3.60 7.01
C LEU A 20 -14.78 4.56 8.20
N ALA A 21 -14.80 4.00 9.40
CA ALA A 21 -14.60 4.73 10.65
C ALA A 21 -13.12 4.73 11.07
N ILE A 22 -12.76 5.61 12.00
CA ILE A 22 -11.40 5.69 12.56
C ILE A 22 -10.97 4.32 13.08
N SER A 23 -9.77 3.88 12.67
CA SER A 23 -9.11 2.64 13.11
C SER A 23 -9.93 1.34 12.91
N CYS A 24 -11.00 1.33 12.08
CA CYS A 24 -11.95 0.20 12.02
C CYS A 24 -11.29 -1.12 11.58
N TYR A 25 -10.28 -1.09 10.70
CA TYR A 25 -9.56 -2.27 10.23
C TYR A 25 -8.08 -2.29 10.66
N THR A 26 -7.70 -1.47 11.65
CA THR A 26 -6.33 -1.46 12.18
C THR A 26 -5.89 -2.86 12.60
N SER A 27 -4.75 -3.31 12.07
CA SER A 27 -4.11 -4.61 12.34
C SER A 27 -5.05 -5.82 12.18
N MET A 28 -6.10 -5.72 11.33
CA MET A 28 -7.13 -6.76 11.27
C MET A 28 -6.58 -8.12 10.90
N PHE A 29 -5.61 -8.18 9.99
CA PHE A 29 -4.95 -9.40 9.52
C PHE A 29 -3.44 -9.38 9.80
N SER A 30 -2.95 -8.56 10.74
CA SER A 30 -1.53 -8.55 11.10
C SER A 30 -1.04 -9.96 11.45
N ASP A 31 0.14 -10.31 10.93
CA ASP A 31 0.81 -11.60 11.15
C ASP A 31 0.00 -12.85 10.73
N CYS A 32 -0.98 -12.67 9.82
CA CYS A 32 -1.66 -13.79 9.16
C CYS A 32 -0.75 -14.38 8.07
N THR A 33 0.27 -15.12 8.46
CA THR A 33 1.32 -15.62 7.54
C THR A 33 0.82 -16.62 6.51
N GLY A 34 -0.32 -17.29 6.76
CA GLY A 34 -0.98 -18.20 5.82
C GLY A 34 -1.86 -17.50 4.77
N LEU A 35 -2.14 -16.21 4.93
CA LEU A 35 -3.00 -15.47 4.01
C LEU A 35 -2.29 -15.24 2.68
N THR A 36 -2.85 -15.80 1.58
CA THR A 36 -2.24 -15.71 0.24
C THR A 36 -2.86 -14.62 -0.64
N GLN A 37 -4.11 -14.26 -0.37
CA GLN A 37 -4.85 -13.22 -1.10
C GLN A 37 -5.57 -12.31 -0.12
N ALA A 38 -5.42 -11.00 -0.31
CA ALA A 38 -6.17 -10.00 0.44
C ALA A 38 -7.64 -9.95 -0.03
N PRO A 39 -8.59 -9.57 0.84
CA PRO A 39 -9.95 -9.27 0.43
C PRO A 39 -9.95 -7.98 -0.41
N ALA A 40 -10.98 -7.79 -1.24
CA ALA A 40 -11.20 -6.51 -1.89
C ALA A 40 -11.44 -5.39 -0.85
N LEU A 41 -10.87 -4.21 -1.10
CA LEU A 41 -11.01 -3.02 -0.25
C LEU A 41 -11.69 -1.90 -1.05
N PRO A 42 -13.03 -1.92 -1.20
CA PRO A 42 -13.76 -1.03 -2.08
C PRO A 42 -13.95 0.39 -1.51
N ALA A 43 -13.49 0.65 -0.29
CA ALA A 43 -13.71 1.94 0.37
C ALA A 43 -13.00 3.09 -0.36
N THR A 44 -13.77 4.12 -0.67
CA THR A 44 -13.30 5.39 -1.24
C THR A 44 -13.36 6.54 -0.24
N THR A 45 -14.13 6.38 0.86
CA THR A 45 -14.17 7.32 1.99
C THR A 45 -13.44 6.70 3.17
N LEU A 46 -12.25 7.20 3.44
CA LEU A 46 -11.36 6.71 4.47
C LEU A 46 -11.44 7.58 5.73
N ALA A 47 -11.05 7.01 6.87
CA ALA A 47 -10.86 7.71 8.13
C ALA A 47 -9.44 7.45 8.66
N ASP A 48 -9.01 8.22 9.65
CA ASP A 48 -7.67 8.13 10.21
C ASP A 48 -7.36 6.72 10.71
N TYR A 49 -6.18 6.23 10.37
CA TYR A 49 -5.67 4.90 10.75
C TYR A 49 -6.54 3.71 10.29
N CYS A 50 -7.53 3.89 9.39
CA CYS A 50 -8.54 2.86 9.10
C CYS A 50 -7.94 1.52 8.62
N TYR A 51 -6.85 1.55 7.84
CA TYR A 51 -6.13 0.39 7.36
C TYR A 51 -4.71 0.25 7.94
N SER A 52 -4.39 1.02 8.99
CA SER A 52 -3.05 0.97 9.61
C SER A 52 -2.68 -0.45 10.02
N SER A 53 -1.50 -0.91 9.60
CA SER A 53 -0.95 -2.25 9.87
C SER A 53 -1.86 -3.42 9.46
N MET A 54 -2.84 -3.21 8.58
CA MET A 54 -3.88 -4.20 8.29
C MET A 54 -3.31 -5.55 7.86
N PHE A 55 -2.27 -5.56 7.03
CA PHE A 55 -1.58 -6.76 6.54
C PHE A 55 -0.12 -6.83 7.00
N ASN A 56 0.24 -6.10 8.05
CA ASN A 56 1.60 -6.15 8.58
C ASN A 56 2.01 -7.61 8.87
N GLY A 57 3.19 -8.03 8.40
CA GLY A 57 3.70 -9.39 8.64
C GLY A 57 3.01 -10.51 7.86
N CYS A 58 2.10 -10.20 6.91
CA CYS A 58 1.48 -11.22 6.04
C CYS A 58 2.48 -11.74 5.00
N THR A 59 3.44 -12.55 5.41
CA THR A 59 4.54 -13.03 4.57
C THR A 59 4.09 -13.95 3.43
N GLY A 60 2.92 -14.58 3.54
CA GLY A 60 2.32 -15.42 2.49
C GLY A 60 1.53 -14.65 1.45
N LEU A 61 1.27 -13.35 1.66
CA LEU A 61 0.43 -12.54 0.78
C LEU A 61 1.17 -12.23 -0.52
N THR A 62 0.70 -12.80 -1.63
CA THR A 62 1.34 -12.64 -2.96
C THR A 62 0.72 -11.52 -3.79
N THR A 63 -0.55 -11.20 -3.54
CA THR A 63 -1.31 -10.19 -4.30
C THR A 63 -1.90 -9.16 -3.34
N ALA A 64 -1.47 -7.91 -3.48
CA ALA A 64 -2.04 -6.79 -2.74
C ALA A 64 -3.43 -6.42 -3.28
N PRO A 65 -4.36 -5.93 -2.44
CA PRO A 65 -5.61 -5.36 -2.93
C PRO A 65 -5.35 -4.02 -3.62
N SER A 66 -6.18 -3.66 -4.61
CA SER A 66 -6.24 -2.29 -5.11
C SER A 66 -6.71 -1.32 -4.02
N LEU A 67 -6.13 -0.11 -4.01
CA LEU A 67 -6.49 0.96 -3.09
C LEU A 67 -7.12 2.13 -3.88
N PRO A 68 -8.46 2.14 -4.07
CA PRO A 68 -9.14 3.05 -5.00
C PRO A 68 -9.37 4.46 -4.47
N ALA A 69 -9.16 4.70 -3.17
CA ALA A 69 -9.41 6.01 -2.56
C ALA A 69 -8.46 7.08 -3.10
N THR A 70 -9.01 8.19 -3.61
CA THR A 70 -8.27 9.34 -4.13
C THR A 70 -8.06 10.44 -3.08
N THR A 71 -8.85 10.43 -2.00
CA THR A 71 -8.70 11.29 -0.84
C THR A 71 -8.36 10.43 0.37
N LEU A 72 -7.18 10.66 0.95
CA LEU A 72 -6.66 9.85 2.02
C LEU A 72 -6.75 10.59 3.37
N ALA A 73 -7.17 9.86 4.40
CA ALA A 73 -7.15 10.31 5.78
C ALA A 73 -5.75 10.14 6.40
N GLU A 74 -5.53 10.72 7.57
CA GLU A 74 -4.23 10.72 8.23
C GLU A 74 -3.82 9.29 8.62
N TYR A 75 -2.59 8.91 8.27
CA TYR A 75 -2.00 7.59 8.57
C TYR A 75 -2.86 6.38 8.14
N CYS A 76 -3.80 6.54 7.20
CA CYS A 76 -4.73 5.47 6.83
C CYS A 76 -4.02 4.20 6.31
N TYR A 77 -2.84 4.33 5.69
CA TYR A 77 -2.04 3.21 5.17
C TYR A 77 -0.74 2.96 5.96
N SER A 78 -0.55 3.54 7.15
CA SER A 78 0.68 3.35 7.92
C SER A 78 0.96 1.88 8.19
N SER A 79 2.17 1.42 7.81
CA SER A 79 2.63 0.04 7.94
C SER A 79 1.69 -1.02 7.32
N MET A 80 0.78 -0.62 6.40
CA MET A 80 -0.28 -1.50 5.91
C MET A 80 0.26 -2.81 5.34
N PHE A 81 1.35 -2.75 4.58
CA PHE A 81 2.00 -3.91 3.96
C PHE A 81 3.41 -4.15 4.50
N ASN A 82 3.77 -3.59 5.66
CA ASN A 82 5.09 -3.80 6.24
C ASN A 82 5.34 -5.30 6.44
N GLY A 83 6.45 -5.81 5.93
CA GLY A 83 6.81 -7.23 6.06
C GLY A 83 6.04 -8.19 5.13
N CYS A 84 5.26 -7.68 4.17
CA CYS A 84 4.64 -8.50 3.12
C CYS A 84 5.69 -8.89 2.06
N THR A 85 6.58 -9.80 2.41
CA THR A 85 7.77 -10.13 1.60
C THR A 85 7.46 -10.84 0.29
N ALA A 86 6.26 -11.40 0.11
CA ALA A 86 5.85 -12.12 -1.10
C ALA A 86 5.07 -11.27 -2.11
N ILE A 87 4.63 -10.05 -1.76
CA ILE A 87 3.91 -9.18 -2.71
C ILE A 87 4.85 -8.74 -3.83
N THR A 88 4.41 -8.92 -5.08
CA THR A 88 5.20 -8.58 -6.28
C THR A 88 4.80 -7.26 -6.91
N SER A 89 3.59 -6.76 -6.65
CA SER A 89 3.11 -5.49 -7.20
C SER A 89 2.06 -4.82 -6.32
N HIS A 90 2.02 -3.49 -6.38
CA HIS A 90 0.97 -2.67 -5.78
C HIS A 90 0.30 -1.79 -6.84
N ASP A 91 -1.00 -1.55 -6.68
CA ASP A 91 -1.82 -0.66 -7.51
C ASP A 91 -2.65 0.25 -6.59
N VAL A 92 -2.37 1.55 -6.63
CA VAL A 92 -2.97 2.52 -5.71
C VAL A 92 -3.42 3.77 -6.47
N ALA A 93 -4.57 4.34 -6.10
CA ALA A 93 -5.03 5.59 -6.69
C ALA A 93 -4.08 6.75 -6.34
N THR A 94 -3.67 6.84 -5.07
CA THR A 94 -2.71 7.83 -4.56
C THR A 94 -2.06 7.34 -3.26
N LEU A 95 -1.07 8.08 -2.79
CA LEU A 95 -0.40 7.88 -1.50
C LEU A 95 -0.45 9.16 -0.66
N ASN A 96 -0.06 9.07 0.60
CA ASN A 96 0.15 10.20 1.49
C ASN A 96 1.39 9.96 2.36
N ASN A 97 1.57 10.75 3.41
CA ASN A 97 2.68 10.61 4.36
C ASN A 97 2.55 9.43 5.34
N SER A 98 1.73 8.42 5.03
CA SER A 98 1.67 7.18 5.82
C SER A 98 3.05 6.54 5.91
N LEU A 99 3.50 6.27 7.13
CA LEU A 99 4.85 5.77 7.38
C LEU A 99 4.95 4.26 7.11
N ASN A 100 6.09 3.84 6.56
CA ASN A 100 6.42 2.41 6.41
C ASN A 100 5.38 1.58 5.62
N THR A 101 4.59 2.21 4.73
CA THR A 101 3.49 1.53 4.01
C THR A 101 3.97 0.25 3.32
N PHE A 102 5.13 0.30 2.66
CA PHE A 102 5.73 -0.79 1.90
C PHE A 102 7.05 -1.30 2.50
N GLN A 103 7.31 -1.04 3.78
CA GLN A 103 8.57 -1.46 4.41
C GLN A 103 8.74 -2.99 4.33
N ASN A 104 9.95 -3.45 3.96
CA ASN A 104 10.28 -4.86 3.78
C ASN A 104 9.48 -5.60 2.67
N ASN A 105 8.99 -4.87 1.67
CA ASN A 105 8.38 -5.47 0.46
C ASN A 105 9.48 -5.88 -0.53
N THR A 106 10.29 -6.85 -0.16
CA THR A 106 11.53 -7.24 -0.86
C THR A 106 11.33 -7.94 -2.19
N SER A 107 10.12 -8.43 -2.48
CA SER A 107 9.76 -9.04 -3.77
C SER A 107 9.01 -8.08 -4.71
N CYS A 108 8.69 -6.87 -4.27
CA CYS A 108 7.90 -5.92 -5.05
C CYS A 108 8.70 -5.41 -6.26
N THR A 109 8.24 -5.73 -7.46
CA THR A 109 8.86 -5.33 -8.74
C THR A 109 8.18 -4.10 -9.35
N SER A 110 6.95 -3.79 -8.97
CA SER A 110 6.23 -2.62 -9.48
C SER A 110 5.28 -1.99 -8.48
N LEU A 111 5.21 -0.67 -8.51
CA LEU A 111 4.21 0.15 -7.81
C LEU A 111 3.55 1.05 -8.85
N THR A 112 2.25 0.89 -9.10
CA THR A 112 1.47 1.76 -9.99
C THR A 112 0.70 2.79 -9.17
N ILE A 113 0.82 4.07 -9.54
CA ILE A 113 0.13 5.20 -8.90
C ILE A 113 -0.61 5.98 -9.98
N HIS A 114 -1.91 6.18 -9.79
CA HIS A 114 -2.77 6.83 -10.77
C HIS A 114 -2.95 8.35 -10.56
N ALA A 115 -2.36 8.92 -9.51
CA ALA A 115 -2.45 10.35 -9.26
C ALA A 115 -1.69 11.17 -10.31
N ASP A 116 -2.35 12.13 -10.96
CA ASP A 116 -1.74 13.03 -11.95
C ASP A 116 -0.72 14.01 -11.32
N THR A 117 -0.88 14.33 -10.05
CA THR A 117 0.06 15.16 -9.29
C THR A 117 0.79 14.28 -8.28
N PRO A 118 2.13 14.37 -8.18
CA PRO A 118 2.87 13.61 -7.19
C PRO A 118 2.34 13.89 -5.79
N PRO A 119 1.83 12.86 -5.09
CA PRO A 119 1.34 13.05 -3.73
C PRO A 119 2.50 13.38 -2.78
N THR A 120 2.21 14.21 -1.77
CA THR A 120 3.16 14.44 -0.68
C THR A 120 3.28 13.18 0.15
N ILE A 121 4.47 12.59 0.19
CA ILE A 121 4.78 11.38 0.96
C ILE A 121 5.80 11.67 2.05
N GLY A 122 5.88 10.77 3.04
CA GLY A 122 6.94 10.80 4.04
C GLY A 122 8.22 10.09 3.54
N ASN A 123 9.33 10.33 4.21
CA ASN A 123 10.62 9.72 3.89
C ASN A 123 10.65 8.18 3.95
N SER A 124 9.71 7.56 4.65
CA SER A 124 9.64 6.10 4.80
C SER A 124 8.49 5.45 4.01
N THR A 125 7.70 6.22 3.25
CA THR A 125 6.53 5.69 2.55
C THR A 125 6.91 4.67 1.48
N ILE A 126 7.96 4.95 0.68
CA ILE A 126 8.39 4.11 -0.45
C ILE A 126 9.78 3.48 -0.27
N THR A 127 10.50 3.76 0.82
CA THR A 127 11.89 3.28 1.02
C THR A 127 11.98 1.77 1.20
N GLY A 128 10.92 1.12 1.64
CA GLY A 128 10.89 -0.33 1.88
C GLY A 128 10.61 -1.20 0.65
N LEU A 129 10.39 -0.58 -0.51
CA LEU A 129 10.28 -1.29 -1.79
C LEU A 129 11.66 -1.83 -2.21
N LYS A 130 11.65 -2.93 -2.98
CA LYS A 130 12.87 -3.45 -3.62
C LYS A 130 13.61 -2.33 -4.37
N ASP A 131 14.96 -2.37 -4.37
CA ASP A 131 15.77 -1.29 -4.93
C ASP A 131 15.50 -1.00 -6.41
N ASP A 132 15.22 -2.05 -7.20
CA ASP A 132 14.90 -1.99 -8.63
C ASP A 132 13.38 -2.01 -8.92
N CYS A 133 12.54 -1.77 -7.91
CA CYS A 133 11.09 -1.67 -8.10
C CYS A 133 10.74 -0.50 -9.03
N ILE A 134 10.04 -0.80 -10.13
CA ILE A 134 9.56 0.22 -11.07
C ILE A 134 8.34 0.93 -10.50
N ILE A 135 8.35 2.25 -10.55
CA ILE A 135 7.22 3.09 -10.14
C ILE A 135 6.54 3.63 -11.40
N TYR A 136 5.37 3.09 -11.70
CA TYR A 136 4.54 3.52 -12.83
C TYR A 136 3.64 4.68 -12.41
N VAL A 137 3.65 5.76 -13.21
CA VAL A 137 2.86 6.97 -12.99
C VAL A 137 2.23 7.43 -14.31
N PRO A 138 1.19 8.30 -14.31
CA PRO A 138 0.63 8.84 -15.55
C PRO A 138 1.71 9.46 -16.45
N ALA A 139 1.66 9.20 -17.75
CA ALA A 139 2.71 9.60 -18.70
C ALA A 139 3.03 11.10 -18.66
N ALA A 140 2.00 11.94 -18.53
CA ALA A 140 2.15 13.40 -18.44
C ALA A 140 2.82 13.87 -17.13
N SER A 141 2.89 13.01 -16.11
CA SER A 141 3.34 13.34 -14.76
C SER A 141 4.76 12.86 -14.43
N VAL A 142 5.39 12.08 -15.32
CA VAL A 142 6.70 11.46 -15.07
C VAL A 142 7.74 12.47 -14.58
N ASP A 143 7.90 13.61 -15.25
CA ASP A 143 8.90 14.61 -14.87
C ASP A 143 8.55 15.28 -13.52
N ALA A 144 7.27 15.50 -13.25
CA ALA A 144 6.83 16.04 -11.97
C ALA A 144 7.16 15.10 -10.81
N TYR A 145 6.93 13.78 -10.98
CA TYR A 145 7.31 12.78 -9.98
C TYR A 145 8.82 12.72 -9.77
N LYS A 146 9.61 12.74 -10.85
CA LYS A 146 11.09 12.74 -10.77
C LYS A 146 11.66 13.94 -10.03
N ALA A 147 10.94 15.08 -10.04
CA ALA A 147 11.35 16.31 -9.36
C ALA A 147 10.82 16.43 -7.92
N ALA A 148 9.82 15.63 -7.54
CA ALA A 148 9.16 15.75 -6.25
C ALA A 148 10.02 15.17 -5.11
N GLN A 149 9.85 15.72 -3.90
CA GLN A 149 10.57 15.30 -2.70
C GLN A 149 10.31 13.83 -2.38
N TYR A 150 11.35 13.08 -2.00
CA TYR A 150 11.39 11.63 -1.75
C TYR A 150 11.18 10.77 -2.99
N TRP A 151 10.41 11.22 -4.00
CA TRP A 151 10.28 10.53 -5.28
C TRP A 151 11.58 10.60 -6.09
N SER A 152 12.30 11.72 -6.01
CA SER A 152 13.60 11.91 -6.68
C SER A 152 14.67 10.91 -6.24
N GLU A 153 14.53 10.27 -5.09
CA GLU A 153 15.42 9.18 -4.65
C GLU A 153 15.27 7.92 -5.52
N ARG A 154 14.16 7.80 -6.25
CA ARG A 154 13.82 6.69 -7.14
C ARG A 154 13.77 7.10 -8.63
N VAL A 155 14.39 8.22 -9.01
CA VAL A 155 14.31 8.83 -10.36
C VAL A 155 14.58 7.85 -11.51
N ALA A 156 15.52 6.92 -11.34
CA ALA A 156 15.87 5.91 -12.35
C ALA A 156 14.76 4.88 -12.61
N TYR A 157 13.83 4.73 -11.69
CA TYR A 157 12.79 3.70 -11.71
C TYR A 157 11.38 4.27 -11.96
N ILE A 158 11.23 5.59 -12.08
CA ILE A 158 9.94 6.22 -12.38
C ILE A 158 9.71 6.22 -13.90
N GLN A 159 8.63 5.57 -14.33
CA GLN A 159 8.26 5.38 -15.72
C GLN A 159 6.77 5.67 -15.96
N ALA A 160 6.40 5.92 -17.22
CA ALA A 160 5.01 6.02 -17.61
C ALA A 160 4.29 4.67 -17.48
N ILE A 161 3.01 4.71 -17.09
CA ILE A 161 2.12 3.55 -17.16
C ILE A 161 2.09 3.06 -18.62
N PRO A 162 2.30 1.75 -18.86
CA PRO A 162 2.31 1.14 -20.22
C PRO A 162 1.03 1.36 -21.00
#